data_49bd4ef5460145fca4cf819f5fff57dd
#
_entry.id   49bd4ef5460145fca4cf819f5fff57dd
#
_cell.length_a   1.000
_cell.length_b   1.000
_cell.length_c   1.000
_cell.angle_alpha   90.00
_cell.angle_beta   90.00
_cell.angle_gamma   90.00
#
_symmetry.space_group_name_H-M   'P 1'
#
loop_
_entity.id
_entity.type
_entity.pdbx_description
1 polymer ?
#
loop_
_entity_poly.entity_id
_entity_poly.type
_entity_poly.pdbx_seq_one_letter_code
_entity_poly.pdbx_strand_id
1 'polypeptide(L)'
;MNNQGNNIELSVVMPCLNEAETIEICIKKAFSWMEKNSVIGEVVIGDNGSTDGSQAMAENLGARVVAVPRKGYGSALMGAIEAAKGKYVIMGDSDDSYDFSALGPFIQELRKGKDLVMGNRFQGGIAEGAMPFLHRYLGNPVLSFIGRLFFKCPVGDFHCGLRGFRQDIVSILDLKTTGMEFASEMVVKATIFKLNISEVPTTLNKDGRTRPPHLRTWRDGWRHLRFLLIYSPRLLFLYPGVFLMFLGVFMSALIVQGPVDMFNQVYFDTNTLLYAGAFIIVGYQAVSFGIFTRAYAVQVGFLPEKDSLTKATQLVSMELGLVIGLLVLFAGMGGTFYSLYVWEESNFGQLDYSKILRIVIPSVVAIILGLQTILSSFFLSVLSVNKK
;
A
#
# COMPACT_ATOMS: atom_id res chain seq x y z
N MET A 1 -44.96 21.93 7.36
CA MET A 1 -44.62 21.08 6.20
C MET A 1 -43.54 20.14 6.65
N ASN A 2 -43.94 18.87 6.87
CA ASN A 2 -43.04 17.84 7.40
C ASN A 2 -41.93 17.51 6.38
N ASN A 3 -40.72 17.86 6.72
CA ASN A 3 -39.51 17.39 6.03
C ASN A 3 -39.27 15.91 6.43
N GLN A 4 -40.07 14.98 5.91
CA GLN A 4 -39.69 13.58 5.84
C GLN A 4 -38.66 13.44 4.70
N GLY A 5 -37.43 13.87 4.96
CA GLY A 5 -36.32 13.46 4.16
C GLY A 5 -36.24 11.92 4.21
N ASN A 6 -36.47 11.25 3.09
CA ASN A 6 -36.33 9.82 2.94
C ASN A 6 -35.01 9.40 3.55
N ASN A 7 -35.05 8.84 4.75
CA ASN A 7 -33.85 8.40 5.48
C ASN A 7 -33.44 7.06 4.89
N ILE A 8 -32.77 7.09 3.72
CA ILE A 8 -32.28 5.90 3.04
C ILE A 8 -31.24 5.26 3.96
N GLU A 9 -31.49 4.03 4.38
CA GLU A 9 -30.57 3.28 5.22
C GLU A 9 -29.44 2.67 4.41
N LEU A 10 -29.75 2.10 3.24
CA LEU A 10 -28.80 1.34 2.43
C LEU A 10 -28.74 1.85 0.98
N SER A 11 -27.53 2.08 0.47
CA SER A 11 -27.27 2.17 -0.96
C SER A 11 -26.46 0.94 -1.40
N VAL A 12 -26.98 0.15 -2.33
CA VAL A 12 -26.23 -0.91 -3.01
C VAL A 12 -25.59 -0.29 -4.24
N VAL A 13 -24.25 -0.30 -4.32
CA VAL A 13 -23.53 0.30 -5.45
C VAL A 13 -22.83 -0.76 -6.28
N MET A 14 -22.92 -0.64 -7.61
CA MET A 14 -22.35 -1.58 -8.56
C MET A 14 -21.63 -0.82 -9.68
N PRO A 15 -20.40 -1.20 -10.04
CA PRO A 15 -19.73 -0.68 -11.24
C PRO A 15 -20.31 -1.35 -12.47
N CYS A 16 -20.47 -0.63 -13.56
CA CYS A 16 -21.01 -1.16 -14.81
C CYS A 16 -20.13 -0.76 -16.00
N LEU A 17 -19.79 -1.76 -16.82
CA LEU A 17 -19.25 -1.57 -18.17
C LEU A 17 -19.64 -2.74 -19.06
N ASN A 18 -20.75 -2.55 -19.80
CA ASN A 18 -21.32 -3.57 -20.70
C ASN A 18 -21.74 -4.84 -19.94
N GLU A 19 -22.63 -4.73 -18.96
CA GLU A 19 -23.12 -5.83 -18.12
C GLU A 19 -24.60 -6.17 -18.39
N ALA A 20 -25.10 -5.96 -19.63
CA ALA A 20 -26.49 -6.21 -19.97
C ALA A 20 -26.98 -7.65 -19.69
N GLU A 21 -26.05 -8.64 -19.69
CA GLU A 21 -26.38 -10.04 -19.41
C GLU A 21 -26.73 -10.30 -17.95
N THR A 22 -26.21 -9.49 -17.00
CA THR A 22 -26.22 -9.83 -15.57
C THR A 22 -26.80 -8.74 -14.68
N ILE A 23 -26.75 -7.46 -15.11
CA ILE A 23 -27.12 -6.31 -14.29
C ILE A 23 -28.59 -6.38 -13.79
N GLU A 24 -29.50 -6.88 -14.62
CA GLU A 24 -30.91 -7.05 -14.26
C GLU A 24 -31.07 -7.97 -13.05
N ILE A 25 -30.38 -9.12 -13.06
CA ILE A 25 -30.41 -10.12 -12.00
C ILE A 25 -29.88 -9.52 -10.69
N CYS A 26 -28.75 -8.82 -10.75
CA CYS A 26 -28.12 -8.18 -9.61
C CYS A 26 -29.06 -7.13 -8.97
N ILE A 27 -29.65 -6.25 -9.77
CA ILE A 27 -30.58 -5.19 -9.30
C ILE A 27 -31.81 -5.81 -8.65
N LYS A 28 -32.44 -6.80 -9.29
CA LYS A 28 -33.62 -7.49 -8.75
C LYS A 28 -33.33 -8.19 -7.42
N LYS A 29 -32.18 -8.88 -7.31
CA LYS A 29 -31.76 -9.48 -6.03
C LYS A 29 -31.61 -8.43 -4.93
N ALA A 30 -30.96 -7.29 -5.21
CA ALA A 30 -30.77 -6.23 -4.25
C ALA A 30 -32.12 -5.61 -3.77
N PHE A 31 -33.01 -5.23 -4.68
CA PHE A 31 -34.31 -4.67 -4.31
C PHE A 31 -35.18 -5.69 -3.58
N SER A 32 -35.25 -6.94 -4.04
CA SER A 32 -36.01 -8.01 -3.38
C SER A 32 -35.51 -8.26 -1.95
N TRP A 33 -34.19 -8.22 -1.73
CA TRP A 33 -33.63 -8.34 -0.40
C TRP A 33 -34.04 -7.15 0.50
N MET A 34 -33.95 -5.92 0.01
CA MET A 34 -34.34 -4.71 0.74
C MET A 34 -35.82 -4.76 1.13
N GLU A 35 -36.69 -5.12 0.20
CA GLU A 35 -38.14 -5.25 0.42
C GLU A 35 -38.45 -6.33 1.49
N LYS A 36 -37.90 -7.52 1.34
CA LYS A 36 -38.10 -8.64 2.30
C LYS A 36 -37.64 -8.33 3.71
N ASN A 37 -36.61 -7.50 3.85
CA ASN A 37 -36.05 -7.14 5.16
C ASN A 37 -36.51 -5.77 5.67
N SER A 38 -37.47 -5.13 4.97
CA SER A 38 -38.01 -3.80 5.31
C SER A 38 -36.91 -2.73 5.46
N VAL A 39 -35.90 -2.79 4.59
CA VAL A 39 -34.79 -1.82 4.54
C VAL A 39 -35.10 -0.78 3.47
N ILE A 40 -35.18 0.49 3.88
CA ILE A 40 -35.33 1.61 2.94
C ILE A 40 -33.99 1.81 2.24
N GLY A 41 -33.94 1.53 0.93
CA GLY A 41 -32.67 1.59 0.20
C GLY A 41 -32.81 1.95 -1.27
N GLU A 42 -31.68 2.13 -1.91
CA GLU A 42 -31.53 2.40 -3.34
C GLU A 42 -30.46 1.51 -3.95
N VAL A 43 -30.53 1.36 -5.27
CA VAL A 43 -29.45 0.77 -6.07
C VAL A 43 -28.84 1.87 -6.93
N VAL A 44 -27.52 2.02 -6.91
CA VAL A 44 -26.78 3.03 -7.67
C VAL A 44 -25.76 2.33 -8.58
N ILE A 45 -25.85 2.59 -9.85
CA ILE A 45 -24.98 2.01 -10.87
C ILE A 45 -23.97 3.07 -11.33
N GLY A 46 -22.69 2.81 -11.12
CA GLY A 46 -21.61 3.64 -11.67
C GLY A 46 -21.26 3.19 -13.07
N ASP A 47 -21.85 3.83 -14.10
CA ASP A 47 -21.63 3.44 -15.48
C ASP A 47 -20.36 4.07 -16.04
N ASN A 48 -19.48 3.23 -16.56
CA ASN A 48 -18.18 3.63 -17.11
C ASN A 48 -18.20 3.73 -18.64
N GLY A 49 -19.37 4.04 -19.20
CA GLY A 49 -19.61 4.24 -20.63
C GLY A 49 -19.99 2.96 -21.34
N SER A 50 -21.03 2.28 -20.87
CA SER A 50 -21.62 1.10 -21.50
C SER A 50 -22.31 1.47 -22.82
N THR A 51 -22.31 0.53 -23.76
CA THR A 51 -22.89 0.67 -25.12
C THR A 51 -23.86 -0.45 -25.46
N ASP A 52 -24.11 -1.37 -24.53
CA ASP A 52 -24.90 -2.59 -24.71
C ASP A 52 -26.33 -2.49 -24.17
N GLY A 53 -26.75 -1.31 -23.72
CA GLY A 53 -28.08 -1.09 -23.15
C GLY A 53 -28.16 -1.30 -21.61
N SER A 54 -27.08 -1.64 -20.94
CA SER A 54 -27.04 -1.83 -19.47
C SER A 54 -27.65 -0.65 -18.71
N GLN A 55 -27.40 0.58 -19.15
CA GLN A 55 -27.91 1.81 -18.54
C GLN A 55 -29.43 1.85 -18.52
N ALA A 56 -30.04 1.72 -19.69
CA ALA A 56 -31.50 1.75 -19.83
C ALA A 56 -32.16 0.61 -19.06
N MET A 57 -31.58 -0.58 -19.06
CA MET A 57 -32.06 -1.71 -18.24
C MET A 57 -32.05 -1.40 -16.76
N ALA A 58 -30.98 -0.80 -16.25
CA ALA A 58 -30.87 -0.43 -14.84
C ALA A 58 -31.89 0.65 -14.45
N GLU A 59 -32.07 1.68 -15.27
CA GLU A 59 -33.05 2.75 -15.04
C GLU A 59 -34.48 2.23 -15.04
N ASN A 60 -34.83 1.34 -15.99
CA ASN A 60 -36.16 0.72 -16.06
C ASN A 60 -36.51 -0.14 -14.83
N LEU A 61 -35.50 -0.63 -14.12
CA LEU A 61 -35.68 -1.38 -12.87
C LEU A 61 -35.69 -0.48 -11.62
N GLY A 62 -35.62 0.84 -11.80
CA GLY A 62 -35.62 1.80 -10.69
C GLY A 62 -34.25 2.04 -10.04
N ALA A 63 -33.17 1.52 -10.61
CA ALA A 63 -31.81 1.86 -10.18
C ALA A 63 -31.42 3.25 -10.69
N ARG A 64 -30.62 3.96 -9.90
CA ARG A 64 -30.09 5.27 -10.29
C ARG A 64 -28.74 5.06 -11.01
N VAL A 65 -28.68 5.47 -12.27
CA VAL A 65 -27.46 5.38 -13.06
C VAL A 65 -26.66 6.69 -12.98
N VAL A 66 -25.38 6.57 -12.73
CA VAL A 66 -24.43 7.68 -12.64
C VAL A 66 -23.38 7.50 -13.73
N ALA A 67 -23.33 8.42 -14.68
CA ALA A 67 -22.32 8.40 -15.72
C ALA A 67 -20.95 8.81 -15.15
N VAL A 68 -19.94 7.95 -15.30
CA VAL A 68 -18.59 8.16 -14.81
C VAL A 68 -17.62 8.23 -15.99
N PRO A 69 -17.23 9.45 -16.44
CA PRO A 69 -16.38 9.63 -17.63
C PRO A 69 -14.98 9.02 -17.48
N ARG A 70 -14.40 9.11 -16.25
CA ARG A 70 -13.07 8.58 -15.96
C ARG A 70 -13.11 7.06 -15.97
N LYS A 71 -12.38 6.46 -16.91
CA LYS A 71 -12.35 5.00 -17.07
C LYS A 71 -11.66 4.30 -15.91
N GLY A 72 -12.19 3.15 -15.52
CA GLY A 72 -11.62 2.24 -14.53
C GLY A 72 -12.63 1.76 -13.50
N TYR A 73 -12.40 0.56 -12.98
CA TYR A 73 -13.23 -0.09 -11.98
C TYR A 73 -13.42 0.78 -10.72
N GLY A 74 -12.29 1.26 -10.15
CA GLY A 74 -12.32 2.16 -8.98
C GLY A 74 -13.02 3.47 -9.28
N SER A 75 -12.87 4.03 -10.49
CA SER A 75 -13.59 5.25 -10.89
C SER A 75 -15.10 5.04 -10.92
N ALA A 76 -15.57 3.92 -11.49
CA ALA A 76 -17.00 3.59 -11.55
C ALA A 76 -17.58 3.46 -10.14
N LEU A 77 -16.88 2.75 -9.25
CA LEU A 77 -17.30 2.61 -7.86
C LEU A 77 -17.31 3.96 -7.12
N MET A 78 -16.27 4.79 -7.27
CA MET A 78 -16.21 6.10 -6.63
C MET A 78 -17.38 6.99 -7.03
N GLY A 79 -17.71 7.05 -8.34
CA GLY A 79 -18.85 7.85 -8.81
C GLY A 79 -20.18 7.34 -8.23
N ALA A 80 -20.38 6.03 -8.12
CA ALA A 80 -21.57 5.46 -7.50
C ALA A 80 -21.61 5.72 -5.98
N ILE A 81 -20.49 5.59 -5.28
CA ILE A 81 -20.35 5.83 -3.83
C ILE A 81 -20.59 7.29 -3.49
N GLU A 82 -20.02 8.22 -4.25
CA GLU A 82 -20.25 9.68 -4.05
C GLU A 82 -21.72 10.07 -4.26
N ALA A 83 -22.37 9.40 -5.18
CA ALA A 83 -23.80 9.62 -5.43
C ALA A 83 -24.72 8.91 -4.42
N ALA A 84 -24.24 7.92 -3.68
CA ALA A 84 -25.03 7.16 -2.71
C ALA A 84 -25.58 8.05 -1.59
N LYS A 85 -26.86 7.82 -1.21
CA LYS A 85 -27.58 8.61 -0.20
C LYS A 85 -27.84 7.83 1.10
N GLY A 86 -27.54 6.53 1.10
CA GLY A 86 -27.74 5.65 2.24
C GLY A 86 -26.74 5.91 3.36
N LYS A 87 -27.16 5.72 4.59
CA LYS A 87 -26.28 5.71 5.77
C LYS A 87 -25.18 4.66 5.64
N TYR A 88 -25.52 3.51 5.05
CA TYR A 88 -24.63 2.40 4.75
C TYR A 88 -24.54 2.20 3.25
N VAL A 89 -23.39 1.81 2.79
CA VAL A 89 -23.13 1.45 1.39
C VAL A 89 -22.67 0.00 1.34
N ILE A 90 -23.25 -0.81 0.47
CA ILE A 90 -22.73 -2.12 0.11
C ILE A 90 -22.36 -2.08 -1.35
N MET A 91 -21.08 -2.33 -1.66
CA MET A 91 -20.58 -2.43 -3.02
C MET A 91 -20.39 -3.88 -3.42
N GLY A 92 -20.62 -4.19 -4.69
CA GLY A 92 -20.34 -5.50 -5.29
C GLY A 92 -20.35 -5.42 -6.80
N ASP A 93 -19.80 -6.45 -7.45
CA ASP A 93 -19.71 -6.51 -8.90
C ASP A 93 -21.08 -6.81 -9.54
N SER A 94 -21.34 -6.24 -10.71
CA SER A 94 -22.62 -6.40 -11.45
C SER A 94 -22.66 -7.64 -12.36
N ASP A 95 -21.75 -8.60 -12.18
CA ASP A 95 -21.58 -9.79 -13.00
C ASP A 95 -22.25 -11.06 -12.44
N ASP A 96 -23.07 -10.91 -11.42
CA ASP A 96 -23.78 -11.96 -10.69
C ASP A 96 -22.85 -12.97 -9.96
N SER A 97 -21.55 -12.65 -9.82
CA SER A 97 -20.63 -13.48 -9.05
C SER A 97 -20.88 -13.41 -7.54
N TYR A 98 -21.46 -12.32 -7.04
CA TYR A 98 -21.89 -12.14 -5.66
C TYR A 98 -23.41 -12.18 -5.52
N ASP A 99 -23.89 -12.78 -4.43
CA ASP A 99 -25.32 -12.88 -4.18
C ASP A 99 -25.85 -11.68 -3.39
N PHE A 100 -26.47 -10.73 -4.09
CA PHE A 100 -27.14 -9.58 -3.49
C PHE A 100 -28.42 -9.94 -2.71
N SER A 101 -28.84 -11.19 -2.67
CA SER A 101 -29.90 -11.66 -1.75
C SER A 101 -29.40 -12.00 -0.37
N ALA A 102 -28.08 -11.97 -0.12
CA ALA A 102 -27.43 -12.36 1.14
C ALA A 102 -26.75 -11.18 1.87
N LEU A 103 -27.32 -9.96 1.82
CA LEU A 103 -26.74 -8.76 2.41
C LEU A 103 -26.91 -8.65 3.94
N GLY A 104 -27.72 -9.51 4.55
CA GLY A 104 -28.06 -9.48 5.98
C GLY A 104 -26.85 -9.38 6.91
N PRO A 105 -25.84 -10.25 6.80
CA PRO A 105 -24.66 -10.21 7.66
C PRO A 105 -23.91 -8.87 7.60
N PHE A 106 -23.81 -8.25 6.42
CA PHE A 106 -23.17 -6.95 6.26
C PHE A 106 -23.90 -5.84 7.02
N ILE A 107 -25.22 -5.74 6.83
CA ILE A 107 -26.05 -4.73 7.51
C ILE A 107 -26.05 -4.94 9.03
N GLN A 108 -26.09 -6.17 9.50
CA GLN A 108 -26.02 -6.49 10.93
C GLN A 108 -24.72 -5.98 11.56
N GLU A 109 -23.57 -6.22 10.93
CA GLU A 109 -22.29 -5.74 11.43
C GLU A 109 -22.18 -4.21 11.37
N LEU A 110 -22.67 -3.56 10.31
CA LEU A 110 -22.71 -2.12 10.18
C LEU A 110 -23.61 -1.47 11.26
N ARG A 111 -24.79 -2.08 11.55
CA ARG A 111 -25.69 -1.64 12.63
C ARG A 111 -25.05 -1.79 14.02
N LYS A 112 -24.14 -2.77 14.21
CA LYS A 112 -23.32 -2.92 15.43
C LYS A 112 -22.20 -1.89 15.57
N GLY A 113 -22.06 -0.97 14.61
CA GLY A 113 -21.05 0.10 14.64
C GLY A 113 -19.72 -0.24 13.99
N LYS A 114 -19.68 -1.27 13.13
CA LYS A 114 -18.51 -1.49 12.28
C LYS A 114 -18.46 -0.43 11.20
N ASP A 115 -17.24 0.04 10.92
CA ASP A 115 -17.00 1.04 9.88
C ASP A 115 -16.86 0.41 8.49
N LEU A 116 -16.19 -0.76 8.41
CA LEU A 116 -16.02 -1.53 7.19
C LEU A 116 -16.27 -3.01 7.47
N VAL A 117 -17.07 -3.65 6.63
CA VAL A 117 -17.40 -5.08 6.67
C VAL A 117 -16.98 -5.71 5.35
N MET A 118 -16.02 -6.61 5.41
CA MET A 118 -15.50 -7.31 4.24
C MET A 118 -16.20 -8.65 4.05
N GLY A 119 -16.53 -9.00 2.81
CA GLY A 119 -16.85 -10.38 2.51
C GLY A 119 -15.60 -11.26 2.56
N ASN A 120 -15.75 -12.51 2.98
CA ASN A 120 -14.67 -13.49 2.95
C ASN A 120 -15.12 -14.74 2.17
N ARG A 121 -14.61 -14.85 0.93
CA ARG A 121 -14.94 -15.94 0.00
C ARG A 121 -14.36 -17.28 0.44
N PHE A 122 -13.23 -17.25 1.14
CA PHE A 122 -12.59 -18.46 1.67
C PHE A 122 -13.36 -19.07 2.85
N GLN A 123 -14.13 -18.26 3.57
CA GLN A 123 -15.01 -18.70 4.64
C GLN A 123 -16.42 -19.08 4.14
N GLY A 124 -16.95 -18.33 3.18
CA GLY A 124 -18.31 -18.53 2.68
C GLY A 124 -18.45 -19.53 1.54
N GLY A 125 -17.33 -19.87 0.90
CA GLY A 125 -17.28 -20.83 -0.19
C GLY A 125 -17.06 -20.21 -1.57
N ILE A 126 -16.32 -20.93 -2.40
CA ILE A 126 -16.02 -20.57 -3.78
C ILE A 126 -16.53 -21.70 -4.66
N ALA A 127 -17.56 -21.41 -5.46
CA ALA A 127 -18.15 -22.38 -6.38
C ALA A 127 -17.11 -22.88 -7.40
N GLU A 128 -17.33 -24.05 -7.95
CA GLU A 128 -16.43 -24.64 -8.94
C GLU A 128 -16.38 -23.75 -10.21
N GLY A 129 -15.16 -23.43 -10.66
CA GLY A 129 -14.94 -22.57 -11.82
C GLY A 129 -15.15 -21.07 -11.55
N ALA A 130 -15.57 -20.64 -10.35
CA ALA A 130 -15.78 -19.23 -10.03
C ALA A 130 -14.47 -18.42 -9.86
N MET A 131 -13.38 -19.09 -9.55
CA MET A 131 -12.07 -18.44 -9.36
C MET A 131 -10.98 -19.24 -10.07
N PRO A 132 -10.13 -18.62 -10.91
CA PRO A 132 -8.99 -19.31 -11.52
C PRO A 132 -8.05 -19.91 -10.47
N PHE A 133 -7.45 -21.06 -10.76
CA PHE A 133 -6.56 -21.77 -9.84
C PHE A 133 -5.46 -20.90 -9.24
N LEU A 134 -4.75 -20.10 -10.08
CA LEU A 134 -3.70 -19.21 -9.61
C LEU A 134 -4.21 -18.12 -8.66
N HIS A 135 -5.43 -17.62 -8.86
CA HIS A 135 -6.04 -16.65 -7.96
C HIS A 135 -6.46 -17.28 -6.64
N ARG A 136 -7.00 -18.51 -6.68
CA ARG A 136 -7.51 -19.21 -5.50
C ARG A 136 -6.40 -19.63 -4.55
N TYR A 137 -5.31 -20.19 -5.07
CA TYR A 137 -4.28 -20.85 -4.26
C TYR A 137 -2.99 -20.02 -4.10
N LEU A 138 -2.72 -19.07 -4.98
CA LEU A 138 -1.50 -18.27 -4.94
C LEU A 138 -1.78 -16.77 -4.83
N GLY A 139 -2.43 -16.16 -5.80
CA GLY A 139 -2.56 -14.71 -5.90
C GLY A 139 -3.25 -14.07 -4.69
N ASN A 140 -4.51 -14.42 -4.43
CA ASN A 140 -5.27 -13.85 -3.32
C ASN A 140 -4.70 -14.21 -1.95
N PRO A 141 -4.32 -15.47 -1.65
CA PRO A 141 -3.70 -15.81 -0.37
C PRO A 141 -2.38 -15.08 -0.12
N VAL A 142 -1.49 -15.02 -1.11
CA VAL A 142 -0.19 -14.35 -0.98
C VAL A 142 -0.35 -12.84 -0.81
N LEU A 143 -1.16 -12.19 -1.64
CA LEU A 143 -1.41 -10.75 -1.51
C LEU A 143 -2.12 -10.39 -0.20
N SER A 144 -3.08 -11.21 0.24
CA SER A 144 -3.74 -11.02 1.54
C SER A 144 -2.76 -11.25 2.70
N PHE A 145 -1.88 -12.25 2.61
CA PHE A 145 -0.81 -12.47 3.60
C PHE A 145 0.14 -11.27 3.66
N ILE A 146 0.61 -10.77 2.53
CA ILE A 146 1.47 -9.58 2.44
C ILE A 146 0.75 -8.37 3.05
N GLY A 147 -0.52 -8.15 2.70
CA GLY A 147 -1.32 -7.06 3.27
C GLY A 147 -1.45 -7.16 4.79
N ARG A 148 -1.73 -8.36 5.33
CA ARG A 148 -1.78 -8.60 6.78
C ARG A 148 -0.43 -8.35 7.46
N LEU A 149 0.65 -8.83 6.85
CA LEU A 149 2.00 -8.65 7.38
C LEU A 149 2.40 -7.18 7.40
N PHE A 150 2.10 -6.44 6.32
CA PHE A 150 2.53 -5.04 6.15
C PHE A 150 1.73 -4.07 7.02
N PHE A 151 0.42 -4.29 7.14
CA PHE A 151 -0.48 -3.34 7.79
C PHE A 151 -1.06 -3.85 9.11
N LYS A 152 -0.81 -5.11 9.50
CA LYS A 152 -1.45 -5.78 10.63
C LYS A 152 -2.98 -5.78 10.52
N CYS A 153 -3.47 -5.93 9.30
CA CYS A 153 -4.90 -5.93 8.99
C CYS A 153 -5.55 -7.25 9.43
N PRO A 154 -6.72 -7.23 10.09
CA PRO A 154 -7.42 -8.44 10.51
C PRO A 154 -8.13 -9.18 9.37
N VAL A 155 -8.10 -8.65 8.13
CA VAL A 155 -8.87 -9.16 6.99
C VAL A 155 -8.17 -10.37 6.36
N GLY A 156 -8.92 -11.47 6.17
CA GLY A 156 -8.47 -12.70 5.52
C GLY A 156 -8.59 -12.67 3.99
N ASP A 157 -9.62 -12.01 3.44
CA ASP A 157 -9.83 -11.87 2.01
C ASP A 157 -9.79 -10.39 1.57
N PHE A 158 -8.60 -9.89 1.31
CA PHE A 158 -8.35 -8.50 0.92
C PHE A 158 -9.04 -8.05 -0.37
N HIS A 159 -9.30 -9.00 -1.26
CA HIS A 159 -9.74 -8.74 -2.63
C HIS A 159 -11.20 -9.14 -2.89
N CYS A 160 -11.98 -9.43 -1.84
CA CYS A 160 -13.41 -9.64 -2.00
C CYS A 160 -14.07 -8.36 -2.51
N GLY A 161 -14.81 -8.44 -3.63
CA GLY A 161 -15.54 -7.31 -4.21
C GLY A 161 -16.76 -6.91 -3.38
N LEU A 162 -17.45 -7.87 -2.75
CA LEU A 162 -18.60 -7.58 -1.88
C LEU A 162 -18.15 -7.08 -0.52
N ARG A 163 -18.47 -5.85 -0.19
CA ARG A 163 -18.14 -5.20 1.09
C ARG A 163 -19.14 -4.13 1.45
N GLY A 164 -19.36 -3.94 2.75
CA GLY A 164 -20.24 -2.91 3.29
C GLY A 164 -19.45 -1.91 4.13
N PHE A 165 -19.85 -0.63 4.12
CA PHE A 165 -19.22 0.41 4.92
C PHE A 165 -20.19 1.55 5.22
N ARG A 166 -19.85 2.35 6.22
CA ARG A 166 -20.57 3.57 6.53
C ARG A 166 -20.23 4.66 5.51
N GLN A 167 -21.22 5.42 5.08
CA GLN A 167 -20.99 6.46 4.07
C GLN A 167 -20.03 7.56 4.55
N ASP A 168 -20.02 7.89 5.83
CA ASP A 168 -19.20 8.96 6.40
C ASP A 168 -17.69 8.65 6.40
N ILE A 169 -17.28 7.35 6.34
CA ILE A 169 -15.85 7.01 6.28
C ILE A 169 -15.23 7.28 4.91
N VAL A 170 -16.02 7.45 3.87
CA VAL A 170 -15.51 7.67 2.49
C VAL A 170 -14.64 8.92 2.42
N SER A 171 -15.04 9.99 3.08
CA SER A 171 -14.25 11.23 3.19
C SER A 171 -12.97 11.05 3.99
N ILE A 172 -12.98 10.17 5.02
CA ILE A 172 -11.79 9.85 5.82
C ILE A 172 -10.80 9.03 5.00
N LEU A 173 -11.31 8.07 4.22
CA LEU A 173 -10.48 7.19 3.40
C LEU A 173 -9.86 7.93 2.21
N ASP A 174 -10.52 8.96 1.68
CA ASP A 174 -10.05 9.78 0.55
C ASP A 174 -9.42 8.92 -0.57
N LEU A 175 -10.20 7.96 -1.09
CA LEU A 175 -9.75 6.98 -2.06
C LEU A 175 -9.37 7.65 -3.38
N LYS A 176 -8.23 7.26 -3.98
CA LYS A 176 -7.66 7.92 -5.16
C LYS A 176 -7.47 6.98 -6.35
N THR A 177 -7.39 5.68 -6.12
CA THR A 177 -7.05 4.72 -7.17
C THR A 177 -8.25 4.45 -8.07
N THR A 178 -7.99 4.40 -9.37
CA THR A 178 -9.04 4.28 -10.40
C THR A 178 -9.21 2.88 -10.96
N GLY A 179 -8.27 1.99 -10.70
CA GLY A 179 -8.24 0.62 -11.20
C GLY A 179 -8.70 -0.41 -10.16
N MET A 180 -8.29 -1.66 -10.37
CA MET A 180 -8.62 -2.79 -9.47
C MET A 180 -7.96 -2.65 -8.09
N GLU A 181 -6.88 -1.88 -7.98
CA GLU A 181 -6.20 -1.55 -6.73
C GLU A 181 -7.07 -0.77 -5.73
N PHE A 182 -8.19 -0.19 -6.16
CA PHE A 182 -9.21 0.42 -5.32
C PHE A 182 -9.64 -0.51 -4.17
N ALA A 183 -9.79 -1.80 -4.47
CA ALA A 183 -10.13 -2.81 -3.49
C ALA A 183 -9.08 -2.90 -2.36
N SER A 184 -7.80 -2.86 -2.70
CA SER A 184 -6.70 -2.88 -1.74
C SER A 184 -6.56 -1.56 -1.00
N GLU A 185 -6.76 -0.43 -1.68
CA GLU A 185 -6.66 0.91 -1.08
C GLU A 185 -7.64 1.08 0.07
N MET A 186 -8.90 0.70 -0.13
CA MET A 186 -9.93 0.80 0.90
C MET A 186 -9.54 0.05 2.18
N VAL A 187 -9.10 -1.21 2.07
CA VAL A 187 -8.73 -2.04 3.22
C VAL A 187 -7.47 -1.50 3.91
N VAL A 188 -6.45 -1.13 3.13
CA VAL A 188 -5.20 -0.59 3.67
C VAL A 188 -5.44 0.72 4.41
N LYS A 189 -6.16 1.67 3.81
CA LYS A 189 -6.48 2.94 4.45
C LYS A 189 -7.36 2.75 5.68
N ALA A 190 -8.41 1.93 5.61
CA ALA A 190 -9.24 1.62 6.77
C ALA A 190 -8.41 1.07 7.95
N THR A 191 -7.44 0.21 7.67
CA THR A 191 -6.52 -0.32 8.68
C THR A 191 -5.58 0.74 9.24
N ILE A 192 -4.98 1.57 8.36
CA ILE A 192 -4.06 2.66 8.75
C ILE A 192 -4.77 3.70 9.62
N PHE A 193 -6.00 4.05 9.28
CA PHE A 193 -6.83 5.00 10.04
C PHE A 193 -7.51 4.35 11.26
N LYS A 194 -7.22 3.05 11.53
CA LYS A 194 -7.73 2.30 12.69
C LYS A 194 -9.26 2.25 12.76
N LEU A 195 -9.91 2.12 11.62
CA LEU A 195 -11.36 1.90 11.56
C LEU A 195 -11.70 0.48 12.06
N ASN A 196 -12.94 0.34 12.57
CA ASN A 196 -13.47 -0.94 13.03
C ASN A 196 -13.84 -1.84 11.85
N ILE A 197 -12.99 -2.81 11.54
CA ILE A 197 -13.17 -3.74 10.41
C ILE A 197 -13.68 -5.08 10.94
N SER A 198 -14.63 -5.69 10.22
CA SER A 198 -15.05 -7.08 10.42
C SER A 198 -15.13 -7.82 9.09
N GLU A 199 -15.24 -9.14 9.15
CA GLU A 199 -15.48 -10.00 7.99
C GLU A 199 -16.75 -10.82 8.19
N VAL A 200 -17.43 -11.10 7.08
CA VAL A 200 -18.58 -12.00 7.03
C VAL A 200 -18.37 -13.04 5.93
N PRO A 201 -18.74 -14.31 6.15
CA PRO A 201 -18.69 -15.34 5.12
C PRO A 201 -19.50 -14.90 3.89
N THR A 202 -18.91 -15.04 2.69
CA THR A 202 -19.52 -14.60 1.44
C THR A 202 -19.25 -15.64 0.36
N THR A 203 -20.28 -16.13 -0.31
CA THR A 203 -20.15 -17.08 -1.40
C THR A 203 -19.73 -16.36 -2.69
N LEU A 204 -18.80 -16.94 -3.43
CA LEU A 204 -18.47 -16.53 -4.80
C LEU A 204 -19.01 -17.57 -5.78
N ASN A 205 -19.92 -17.15 -6.63
CA ASN A 205 -20.47 -17.96 -7.73
C ASN A 205 -19.69 -17.69 -9.02
N LYS A 206 -19.89 -18.55 -10.00
CA LYS A 206 -19.41 -18.30 -11.35
C LYS A 206 -20.15 -17.08 -11.91
N ASP A 207 -19.43 -16.17 -12.54
CA ASP A 207 -20.03 -15.01 -13.21
C ASP A 207 -21.03 -15.44 -14.30
N GLY A 208 -22.10 -14.67 -14.47
CA GLY A 208 -23.15 -14.93 -15.45
C GLY A 208 -22.84 -14.47 -16.86
N ARG A 209 -21.61 -14.00 -17.13
CA ARG A 209 -21.20 -13.44 -18.41
C ARG A 209 -20.76 -14.51 -19.40
N THR A 210 -21.03 -14.28 -20.66
CA THR A 210 -20.49 -15.12 -21.76
C THR A 210 -19.12 -14.65 -22.22
N ARG A 211 -18.74 -13.40 -21.95
CA ARG A 211 -17.44 -12.80 -22.29
C ARG A 211 -16.38 -13.04 -21.22
N PRO A 212 -15.07 -13.02 -21.58
CA PRO A 212 -14.00 -13.15 -20.59
C PRO A 212 -14.00 -11.98 -19.60
N PRO A 213 -13.58 -12.23 -18.34
CA PRO A 213 -13.49 -11.19 -17.32
C PRO A 213 -12.48 -10.09 -17.69
N HIS A 214 -12.73 -8.87 -17.26
CA HIS A 214 -11.83 -7.72 -17.48
C HIS A 214 -10.51 -7.84 -16.74
N LEU A 215 -10.43 -8.71 -15.74
CA LEU A 215 -9.26 -8.90 -14.88
C LEU A 215 -8.11 -9.60 -15.65
N ARG A 216 -6.92 -8.98 -15.63
CA ARG A 216 -5.70 -9.55 -16.22
C ARG A 216 -4.75 -9.97 -15.10
N THR A 217 -4.63 -11.28 -14.84
CA THR A 217 -3.94 -11.89 -13.69
C THR A 217 -2.61 -11.25 -13.34
N TRP A 218 -1.65 -11.21 -14.26
CA TRP A 218 -0.31 -10.68 -13.98
C TRP A 218 -0.27 -9.17 -13.83
N ARG A 219 -0.95 -8.45 -14.72
CA ARG A 219 -0.97 -6.98 -14.69
C ARG A 219 -1.64 -6.44 -13.44
N ASP A 220 -2.79 -7.01 -13.09
CA ASP A 220 -3.56 -6.52 -11.94
C ASP A 220 -2.96 -7.05 -10.64
N GLY A 221 -2.42 -8.27 -10.61
CA GLY A 221 -1.63 -8.78 -9.47
C GLY A 221 -0.39 -7.91 -9.18
N TRP A 222 0.35 -7.49 -10.23
CA TRP A 222 1.46 -6.54 -10.06
C TRP A 222 0.99 -5.17 -9.54
N ARG A 223 -0.14 -4.66 -10.01
CA ARG A 223 -0.72 -3.40 -9.50
C ARG A 223 -1.03 -3.47 -8.02
N HIS A 224 -1.65 -4.57 -7.56
CA HIS A 224 -1.92 -4.78 -6.14
C HIS A 224 -0.63 -4.88 -5.32
N LEU A 225 0.34 -5.69 -5.75
CA LEU A 225 1.62 -5.81 -5.05
C LEU A 225 2.35 -4.47 -4.99
N ARG A 226 2.46 -3.77 -6.13
CA ARG A 226 3.08 -2.44 -6.19
C ARG A 226 2.39 -1.45 -5.25
N PHE A 227 1.06 -1.49 -5.20
CA PHE A 227 0.28 -0.65 -4.28
C PHE A 227 0.67 -0.94 -2.82
N LEU A 228 0.65 -2.21 -2.40
CA LEU A 228 1.01 -2.62 -1.05
C LEU A 228 2.44 -2.19 -0.66
N LEU A 229 3.39 -2.30 -1.57
CA LEU A 229 4.78 -1.88 -1.36
C LEU A 229 4.89 -0.35 -1.19
N ILE A 230 4.22 0.43 -2.04
CA ILE A 230 4.24 1.90 -1.97
C ILE A 230 3.65 2.40 -0.65
N TYR A 231 2.58 1.77 -0.17
CA TYR A 231 1.95 2.14 1.11
C TYR A 231 2.70 1.61 2.34
N SER A 232 3.75 0.80 2.15
CA SER A 232 4.59 0.27 3.23
C SER A 232 6.07 0.65 3.10
N PRO A 233 6.44 1.95 3.18
CA PRO A 233 7.84 2.38 3.07
C PRO A 233 8.76 1.77 4.13
N ARG A 234 8.22 1.35 5.28
CA ARG A 234 8.99 0.68 6.32
C ARG A 234 9.56 -0.66 5.85
N LEU A 235 8.73 -1.49 5.20
CA LEU A 235 9.13 -2.82 4.75
C LEU A 235 9.92 -2.79 3.45
N LEU A 236 9.62 -1.82 2.59
CA LEU A 236 10.33 -1.69 1.31
C LEU A 236 11.74 -1.10 1.48
N PHE A 237 11.89 -0.12 2.35
CA PHE A 237 13.12 0.66 2.45
C PHE A 237 13.77 0.59 3.85
N LEU A 238 13.00 0.82 4.92
CA LEU A 238 13.58 1.02 6.24
C LEU A 238 14.19 -0.26 6.80
N TYR A 239 13.46 -1.37 6.84
CA TYR A 239 13.99 -2.61 7.43
C TYR A 239 15.14 -3.22 6.62
N PRO A 240 15.05 -3.34 5.26
CA PRO A 240 16.20 -3.80 4.47
C PRO A 240 17.40 -2.86 4.61
N GLY A 241 17.15 -1.54 4.62
CA GLY A 241 18.21 -0.55 4.78
C GLY A 241 18.94 -0.66 6.11
N VAL A 242 18.19 -0.74 7.23
CA VAL A 242 18.78 -0.93 8.57
C VAL A 242 19.53 -2.25 8.66
N PHE A 243 18.99 -3.33 8.09
CA PHE A 243 19.68 -4.62 8.06
C PHE A 243 21.02 -4.56 7.29
N LEU A 244 21.03 -3.95 6.10
CA LEU A 244 22.26 -3.77 5.32
C LEU A 244 23.27 -2.90 6.06
N MET A 245 22.85 -1.78 6.66
CA MET A 245 23.75 -0.93 7.47
C MET A 245 24.34 -1.70 8.63
N PHE A 246 23.51 -2.44 9.37
CA PHE A 246 23.98 -3.24 10.51
C PHE A 246 24.99 -4.30 10.06
N LEU A 247 24.68 -5.03 8.99
CA LEU A 247 25.58 -6.04 8.42
C LEU A 247 26.90 -5.43 7.97
N GLY A 248 26.86 -4.29 7.27
CA GLY A 248 28.05 -3.60 6.79
C GLY A 248 28.91 -3.07 7.94
N VAL A 249 28.30 -2.45 8.96
CA VAL A 249 29.02 -1.97 10.15
C VAL A 249 29.63 -3.14 10.92
N PHE A 250 28.88 -4.22 11.12
CA PHE A 250 29.36 -5.41 11.81
C PHE A 250 30.56 -6.03 11.09
N MET A 251 30.47 -6.24 9.78
CA MET A 251 31.58 -6.76 8.97
C MET A 251 32.79 -5.83 8.98
N SER A 252 32.56 -4.51 8.87
CA SER A 252 33.64 -3.51 8.92
C SER A 252 34.38 -3.54 10.28
N ALA A 253 33.64 -3.63 11.37
CA ALA A 253 34.22 -3.69 12.72
C ALA A 253 35.09 -4.93 12.95
N LEU A 254 34.74 -6.05 12.34
CA LEU A 254 35.55 -7.28 12.41
C LEU A 254 36.84 -7.18 11.60
N ILE A 255 36.81 -6.56 10.43
CA ILE A 255 37.88 -6.63 9.43
C ILE A 255 38.86 -5.45 9.51
N VAL A 256 38.43 -4.31 10.07
CA VAL A 256 39.25 -3.08 10.11
C VAL A 256 40.59 -3.26 10.82
N GLN A 257 40.67 -4.16 11.79
CA GLN A 257 41.89 -4.43 12.58
C GLN A 257 42.82 -5.45 11.91
N GLY A 258 42.34 -6.26 10.98
CA GLY A 258 43.13 -7.28 10.31
C GLY A 258 42.26 -8.27 9.55
N PRO A 259 42.89 -9.17 8.74
CA PRO A 259 42.15 -10.24 8.11
C PRO A 259 41.60 -11.23 9.13
N VAL A 260 40.37 -11.70 8.91
CA VAL A 260 39.69 -12.65 9.77
C VAL A 260 39.54 -13.99 9.07
N ASP A 261 40.05 -15.06 9.68
CA ASP A 261 39.83 -16.43 9.20
C ASP A 261 38.48 -16.93 9.77
N MET A 262 37.52 -17.13 8.87
CA MET A 262 36.16 -17.57 9.28
C MET A 262 35.93 -19.08 9.10
N PHE A 263 36.63 -19.73 8.19
CA PHE A 263 36.37 -21.14 7.83
C PHE A 263 37.63 -21.89 7.40
N ASN A 264 38.68 -22.02 8.25
CA ASN A 264 39.89 -22.77 7.96
C ASN A 264 40.37 -22.59 6.51
N GLN A 265 40.94 -21.43 6.14
CA GLN A 265 41.45 -21.01 4.83
C GLN A 265 40.63 -19.97 4.05
N VAL A 266 39.48 -19.51 4.57
CA VAL A 266 38.73 -18.40 3.95
C VAL A 266 38.97 -17.12 4.77
N TYR A 267 39.82 -16.25 4.24
CA TYR A 267 40.18 -14.99 4.86
C TYR A 267 39.27 -13.86 4.36
N PHE A 268 38.57 -13.20 5.29
CA PHE A 268 37.87 -11.96 5.04
C PHE A 268 38.84 -10.80 5.27
N ASP A 269 39.10 -10.04 4.22
CA ASP A 269 40.05 -8.94 4.22
C ASP A 269 39.45 -7.71 3.48
N THR A 270 40.30 -6.85 2.96
CA THR A 270 39.96 -5.56 2.32
C THR A 270 38.90 -5.64 1.24
N ASN A 271 38.87 -6.72 0.44
CA ASN A 271 37.79 -6.94 -0.52
C ASN A 271 36.42 -7.05 0.19
N THR A 272 36.36 -7.77 1.32
CA THR A 272 35.14 -7.90 2.11
C THR A 272 34.79 -6.57 2.78
N LEU A 273 35.80 -5.79 3.23
CA LEU A 273 35.61 -4.46 3.77
C LEU A 273 34.98 -3.49 2.74
N LEU A 274 35.38 -3.60 1.47
CA LEU A 274 34.78 -2.82 0.38
C LEU A 274 33.28 -3.12 0.23
N TYR A 275 32.90 -4.41 0.22
CA TYR A 275 31.47 -4.79 0.19
C TYR A 275 30.72 -4.36 1.45
N ALA A 276 31.35 -4.44 2.62
CA ALA A 276 30.78 -3.95 3.86
C ALA A 276 30.49 -2.43 3.78
N GLY A 277 31.43 -1.66 3.21
CA GLY A 277 31.23 -0.24 2.92
C GLY A 277 30.07 0.02 1.96
N ALA A 278 29.96 -0.78 0.90
CA ALA A 278 28.85 -0.71 -0.03
C ALA A 278 27.49 -1.01 0.67
N PHE A 279 27.43 -2.00 1.57
CA PHE A 279 26.22 -2.29 2.35
C PHE A 279 25.82 -1.13 3.25
N ILE A 280 26.78 -0.43 3.86
CA ILE A 280 26.50 0.77 4.67
C ILE A 280 25.93 1.86 3.81
N ILE A 281 26.51 2.17 2.64
CA ILE A 281 26.07 3.22 1.72
C ILE A 281 24.66 2.93 1.19
N VAL A 282 24.44 1.72 0.66
CA VAL A 282 23.14 1.31 0.10
C VAL A 282 22.07 1.27 1.20
N GLY A 283 22.44 0.74 2.38
CA GLY A 283 21.55 0.70 3.53
C GLY A 283 21.13 2.09 3.99
N TYR A 284 22.07 3.01 4.12
CA TYR A 284 21.79 4.41 4.46
C TYR A 284 20.89 5.09 3.44
N GLN A 285 21.16 4.86 2.15
CA GLN A 285 20.33 5.40 1.07
C GLN A 285 18.91 4.85 1.12
N ALA A 286 18.75 3.55 1.37
CA ALA A 286 17.43 2.94 1.53
C ALA A 286 16.67 3.53 2.74
N VAL A 287 17.33 3.69 3.89
CA VAL A 287 16.73 4.34 5.08
C VAL A 287 16.29 5.77 4.74
N SER A 288 17.13 6.55 4.06
CA SER A 288 16.81 7.91 3.65
C SER A 288 15.60 7.96 2.72
N PHE A 289 15.51 7.06 1.73
CA PHE A 289 14.31 6.95 0.88
C PHE A 289 13.07 6.56 1.67
N GLY A 290 13.19 5.66 2.65
CA GLY A 290 12.08 5.31 3.55
C GLY A 290 11.55 6.53 4.31
N ILE A 291 12.44 7.38 4.81
CA ILE A 291 12.09 8.62 5.49
C ILE A 291 11.43 9.62 4.53
N PHE A 292 12.00 9.84 3.34
CA PHE A 292 11.46 10.77 2.34
C PHE A 292 10.09 10.36 1.84
N THR A 293 9.94 9.09 1.47
CA THR A 293 8.65 8.53 1.02
C THR A 293 7.58 8.70 2.09
N ARG A 294 7.95 8.47 3.35
CA ARG A 294 7.02 8.65 4.45
C ARG A 294 6.65 10.11 4.67
N ALA A 295 7.63 11.02 4.68
CA ALA A 295 7.38 12.45 4.83
C ALA A 295 6.42 12.96 3.74
N TYR A 296 6.67 12.57 2.50
CA TYR A 296 5.79 12.87 1.38
C TYR A 296 4.39 12.26 1.53
N ALA A 297 4.30 10.97 1.91
CA ALA A 297 3.02 10.28 2.07
C ALA A 297 2.13 10.91 3.17
N VAL A 298 2.75 11.40 4.25
CA VAL A 298 2.02 12.15 5.29
C VAL A 298 1.58 13.52 4.77
N GLN A 299 2.42 14.19 3.99
CA GLN A 299 2.11 15.51 3.44
C GLN A 299 0.92 15.49 2.47
N VAL A 300 0.83 14.46 1.60
CA VAL A 300 -0.29 14.30 0.66
C VAL A 300 -1.49 13.56 1.25
N GLY A 301 -1.51 13.30 2.57
CA GLY A 301 -2.64 12.67 3.25
C GLY A 301 -2.77 11.16 3.04
N PHE A 302 -1.77 10.50 2.46
CA PHE A 302 -1.80 9.04 2.29
C PHE A 302 -1.55 8.28 3.59
N LEU A 303 -0.80 8.85 4.53
CA LEU A 303 -0.51 8.26 5.83
C LEU A 303 -0.85 9.23 6.96
N PRO A 304 -1.32 8.72 8.12
CA PRO A 304 -1.65 9.57 9.26
C PRO A 304 -0.40 10.21 9.86
N GLU A 305 -0.54 11.44 10.37
CA GLU A 305 0.55 12.18 11.03
C GLU A 305 0.99 11.56 12.36
N LYS A 306 0.06 10.92 13.09
CA LYS A 306 0.29 10.39 14.44
C LYS A 306 1.00 9.02 14.42
N ASP A 307 2.30 9.00 14.12
CA ASP A 307 3.11 7.79 14.25
C ASP A 307 4.51 8.09 14.79
N SER A 308 5.13 7.09 15.46
CA SER A 308 6.45 7.21 16.10
C SER A 308 7.57 7.65 15.15
N LEU A 309 7.52 7.23 13.88
CA LEU A 309 8.48 7.65 12.86
C LEU A 309 8.29 9.10 12.43
N THR A 310 7.07 9.59 12.37
CA THR A 310 6.81 11.01 12.08
C THR A 310 7.34 11.91 13.19
N LYS A 311 7.27 11.47 14.45
CA LYS A 311 7.91 12.16 15.57
C LYS A 311 9.43 12.15 15.44
N ALA A 312 10.04 11.02 15.06
CA ALA A 312 11.47 10.93 14.85
C ALA A 312 11.97 11.82 13.71
N THR A 313 11.20 11.92 12.61
CA THR A 313 11.56 12.82 11.49
C THR A 313 11.40 14.31 11.83
N GLN A 314 10.52 14.65 12.77
CA GLN A 314 10.36 16.02 13.28
C GLN A 314 11.47 16.43 14.25
N LEU A 315 12.13 15.46 14.90
CA LEU A 315 13.29 15.72 15.80
C LEU A 315 14.59 16.01 15.03
N VAL A 316 14.70 15.56 13.77
CA VAL A 316 15.86 15.85 12.93
C VAL A 316 15.66 17.19 12.25
N SER A 317 16.10 18.27 12.92
CA SER A 317 16.14 19.58 12.27
C SER A 317 17.17 19.59 11.13
N MET A 318 16.98 20.46 10.16
CA MET A 318 17.93 20.65 9.05
C MET A 318 19.34 20.95 9.62
N GLU A 319 19.41 21.80 10.63
CA GLU A 319 20.68 22.25 11.25
C GLU A 319 21.43 21.07 11.89
N LEU A 320 20.71 20.21 12.61
CA LEU A 320 21.31 19.01 13.21
C LEU A 320 21.86 18.07 12.15
N GLY A 321 21.10 17.86 11.07
CA GLY A 321 21.55 17.02 9.96
C GLY A 321 22.76 17.61 9.24
N LEU A 322 22.81 18.93 9.05
CA LEU A 322 23.97 19.63 8.48
C LEU A 322 25.22 19.47 9.37
N VAL A 323 25.09 19.70 10.68
CA VAL A 323 26.21 19.55 11.62
C VAL A 323 26.74 18.10 11.62
N ILE A 324 25.85 17.10 11.72
CA ILE A 324 26.26 15.68 11.67
C ILE A 324 26.91 15.35 10.33
N GLY A 325 26.32 15.78 9.23
CA GLY A 325 26.84 15.54 7.88
C GLY A 325 28.24 16.14 7.68
N LEU A 326 28.47 17.38 8.14
CA LEU A 326 29.78 18.03 8.11
C LEU A 326 30.81 17.32 8.98
N LEU A 327 30.44 16.92 10.20
CA LEU A 327 31.34 16.17 11.09
C LEU A 327 31.80 14.85 10.47
N VAL A 328 30.87 14.10 9.89
CA VAL A 328 31.18 12.82 9.21
C VAL A 328 32.02 13.06 7.97
N LEU A 329 31.74 14.09 7.17
CA LEU A 329 32.49 14.48 6.00
C LEU A 329 33.96 14.83 6.36
N PHE A 330 34.14 15.70 7.37
CA PHE A 330 35.48 16.08 7.80
C PHE A 330 36.26 14.92 8.42
N ALA A 331 35.59 14.00 9.13
CA ALA A 331 36.24 12.78 9.62
C ALA A 331 36.74 11.91 8.44
N GLY A 332 35.95 11.75 7.38
CA GLY A 332 36.37 11.03 6.17
C GLY A 332 37.50 11.72 5.43
N MET A 333 37.47 13.06 5.31
CA MET A 333 38.57 13.84 4.73
C MET A 333 39.84 13.68 5.58
N GLY A 334 39.74 13.73 6.91
CA GLY A 334 40.85 13.53 7.80
C GLY A 334 41.54 12.18 7.62
N GLY A 335 40.74 11.10 7.50
CA GLY A 335 41.27 9.76 7.18
C GLY A 335 41.94 9.69 5.79
N THR A 336 41.40 10.40 4.80
CA THR A 336 42.02 10.52 3.47
C THR A 336 43.35 11.26 3.54
N PHE A 337 43.41 12.39 4.24
CA PHE A 337 44.67 13.11 4.43
C PHE A 337 45.71 12.30 5.23
N TYR A 338 45.26 11.54 6.22
CA TYR A 338 46.13 10.63 6.97
C TYR A 338 46.73 9.54 6.04
N SER A 339 45.92 8.99 5.13
CA SER A 339 46.43 8.00 4.17
C SER A 339 47.46 8.58 3.20
N LEU A 340 47.30 9.85 2.79
CA LEU A 340 48.29 10.59 1.98
C LEU A 340 49.56 10.86 2.75
N TYR A 341 49.47 11.23 4.03
CA TYR A 341 50.60 11.41 4.93
C TYR A 341 51.45 10.11 5.07
N VAL A 342 50.78 8.98 5.31
CA VAL A 342 51.45 7.66 5.35
C VAL A 342 52.14 7.33 4.03
N TRP A 343 51.59 7.76 2.91
CA TRP A 343 52.23 7.57 1.58
C TRP A 343 53.43 8.49 1.40
N GLU A 344 53.36 9.72 1.88
CA GLU A 344 54.50 10.65 1.87
C GLU A 344 55.70 10.09 2.72
N GLU A 345 55.42 9.56 3.91
CA GLU A 345 56.46 8.93 4.75
C GLU A 345 57.20 7.77 4.06
N SER A 346 56.53 7.11 3.11
CA SER A 346 57.18 6.07 2.25
C SER A 346 57.85 6.64 0.98
N ASN A 347 58.09 7.97 0.92
CA ASN A 347 58.58 8.69 -0.25
C ASN A 347 57.77 8.42 -1.53
N PHE A 348 56.45 8.33 -1.38
CA PHE A 348 55.50 8.00 -2.45
C PHE A 348 55.79 6.65 -3.12
N GLY A 349 56.49 5.73 -2.41
CA GLY A 349 56.81 4.41 -2.89
C GLY A 349 55.68 3.39 -2.76
N GLN A 350 56.02 2.11 -2.81
CA GLN A 350 55.03 1.02 -2.65
C GLN A 350 54.51 0.95 -1.22
N LEU A 351 53.20 0.89 -1.08
CA LEU A 351 52.51 0.73 0.19
C LEU A 351 52.01 -0.70 0.41
N ASP A 352 51.83 -1.07 1.67
CA ASP A 352 51.05 -2.26 2.03
C ASP A 352 49.59 -1.99 1.72
N TYR A 353 49.10 -2.49 0.60
CA TYR A 353 47.75 -2.25 0.11
C TYR A 353 46.68 -2.65 1.15
N SER A 354 46.88 -3.75 1.86
CA SER A 354 45.93 -4.21 2.87
C SER A 354 45.80 -3.22 4.03
N LYS A 355 46.90 -2.63 4.47
CA LYS A 355 46.88 -1.65 5.57
C LYS A 355 46.25 -0.33 5.15
N ILE A 356 46.65 0.18 3.98
CA ILE A 356 46.16 1.49 3.54
C ILE A 356 44.67 1.46 3.17
N LEU A 357 44.20 0.37 2.54
CA LEU A 357 42.78 0.22 2.19
C LEU A 357 41.87 0.15 3.40
N ARG A 358 42.33 -0.33 4.55
CA ARG A 358 41.59 -0.31 5.83
C ARG A 358 41.36 1.10 6.37
N ILE A 359 42.12 2.09 5.91
CA ILE A 359 41.93 3.50 6.24
C ILE A 359 41.12 4.17 5.13
N VAL A 360 41.47 3.93 3.88
CA VAL A 360 40.84 4.59 2.71
C VAL A 360 39.38 4.19 2.57
N ILE A 361 39.03 2.90 2.68
CA ILE A 361 37.65 2.44 2.48
C ILE A 361 36.69 3.11 3.50
N PRO A 362 36.91 3.06 4.83
CA PRO A 362 36.06 3.76 5.78
C PRO A 362 36.04 5.27 5.57
N SER A 363 37.15 5.87 5.17
CA SER A 363 37.25 7.31 4.87
C SER A 363 36.33 7.70 3.72
N VAL A 364 36.36 6.96 2.61
CA VAL A 364 35.49 7.17 1.44
C VAL A 364 34.02 6.96 1.81
N VAL A 365 33.72 5.91 2.58
CA VAL A 365 32.35 5.66 3.09
C VAL A 365 31.87 6.87 3.92
N ALA A 366 32.71 7.39 4.83
CA ALA A 366 32.37 8.54 5.65
C ALA A 366 32.13 9.81 4.81
N ILE A 367 32.97 10.08 3.78
CA ILE A 367 32.78 11.20 2.87
C ILE A 367 31.41 11.09 2.17
N ILE A 368 31.09 9.91 1.62
CA ILE A 368 29.83 9.68 0.92
C ILE A 368 28.64 9.87 1.87
N LEU A 369 28.69 9.28 3.07
CA LEU A 369 27.61 9.39 4.05
C LEU A 369 27.44 10.83 4.55
N GLY A 370 28.55 11.56 4.76
CA GLY A 370 28.52 12.96 5.16
C GLY A 370 27.79 13.83 4.11
N LEU A 371 28.17 13.70 2.86
CA LEU A 371 27.51 14.40 1.74
C LEU A 371 26.03 14.00 1.60
N GLN A 372 25.73 12.70 1.66
CA GLN A 372 24.35 12.21 1.60
C GLN A 372 23.50 12.75 2.75
N THR A 373 24.07 12.87 3.96
CA THR A 373 23.37 13.41 5.13
C THR A 373 23.05 14.88 4.94
N ILE A 374 24.01 15.68 4.45
CA ILE A 374 23.81 17.09 4.13
C ILE A 374 22.66 17.26 3.10
N LEU A 375 22.77 16.58 1.96
CA LEU A 375 21.75 16.65 0.90
C LEU A 375 20.38 16.17 1.36
N SER A 376 20.34 15.09 2.16
CA SER A 376 19.10 14.56 2.74
C SER A 376 18.42 15.55 3.68
N SER A 377 19.20 16.31 4.46
CA SER A 377 18.68 17.31 5.40
C SER A 377 18.03 18.49 4.64
N PHE A 378 18.65 18.96 3.57
CA PHE A 378 18.02 19.96 2.70
C PHE A 378 16.72 19.42 2.07
N PHE A 379 16.74 18.21 1.54
CA PHE A 379 15.57 17.62 0.90
C PHE A 379 14.40 17.44 1.88
N LEU A 380 14.66 17.00 3.11
CA LEU A 380 13.63 16.91 4.15
C LEU A 380 13.07 18.29 4.52
N SER A 381 13.91 19.32 4.57
CA SER A 381 13.46 20.69 4.81
C SER A 381 12.51 21.16 3.70
N VAL A 382 12.86 20.93 2.43
CA VAL A 382 11.98 21.26 1.29
C VAL A 382 10.62 20.54 1.42
N LEU A 383 10.60 19.27 1.76
CA LEU A 383 9.36 18.52 1.97
C LEU A 383 8.52 19.06 3.16
N SER A 384 9.15 19.74 4.13
CA SER A 384 8.45 20.27 5.31
C SER A 384 7.87 21.69 5.11
N VAL A 385 8.30 22.43 4.10
CA VAL A 385 7.90 23.85 3.86
C VAL A 385 6.40 24.00 3.55
N ASN A 386 5.74 23.02 2.98
CA ASN A 386 4.32 23.09 2.62
C ASN A 386 3.34 22.81 3.78
N LYS A 387 3.79 22.81 5.04
CA LYS A 387 2.95 22.62 6.23
C LYS A 387 2.43 23.94 6.85
N LYS A 388 2.60 25.06 6.19
CA LYS A 388 2.06 26.34 6.68
C LYS A 388 0.84 26.78 5.90
#